data_116d2f27a5f0b52036a5304a3439ffc4
#
_entry.id   116d2f27a5f0b52036a5304a3439ffc4
#
_cell.length_a   1.000
_cell.length_b   1.000
_cell.length_c   1.000
_cell.angle_alpha   90.00
_cell.angle_beta   90.00
_cell.angle_gamma   90.00
#
_symmetry.space_group_name_H-M   'P 1'
#
loop_
_entity.id
_entity.type
_entity.pdbx_description
1 polymer ?
#
loop_
_entity_poly.entity_id
_entity_poly.type
_entity_poly.pdbx_seq_one_letter_code
_entity_poly.pdbx_strand_id
1 'polypeptide(L)'
;QEIPVQVINSGAYDWNPYSNTLTQNEQTATGTPEATERYQRMLNNFHAMKAIDPYAGKNFIARKFSGEMEVSVEDVKALFTQFLTSPELKEVGKIISKRLGRKLEAYDIWYDGFKPRSNLDETKLDSQIQKLYPNAEAFKAGLPSLLTHLGFTPERANEICDKIAVDAARGSGHAWGAAMKGQQSHLRTRIPAEGMNYKGYNIAVHEFGHNVEQTISMYNVDNFMMAGVPNTAFTEALAFVFQKRDLQLLGIENHDPEKDNMD
;
A
#
# COMPACT_ATOMS: atom_id res chain seq x y z
N GLN A 1 -7.61 7.52 30.96
CA GLN A 1 -7.09 6.46 31.85
C GLN A 1 -5.90 5.79 31.18
N GLU A 2 -4.89 5.44 31.97
CA GLU A 2 -3.72 4.73 31.49
C GLU A 2 -4.03 3.24 31.31
N ILE A 3 -3.52 2.66 30.22
CA ILE A 3 -3.72 1.23 29.98
C ILE A 3 -2.98 0.42 31.07
N PRO A 4 -3.64 -0.55 31.72
CA PRO A 4 -2.98 -1.34 32.75
C PRO A 4 -1.82 -2.19 32.24
N VAL A 5 -0.78 -2.34 33.05
CA VAL A 5 0.42 -3.18 32.73
C VAL A 5 0.01 -4.61 32.35
N GLN A 6 -1.00 -5.15 32.99
CA GLN A 6 -1.50 -6.49 32.71
C GLN A 6 -2.01 -6.61 31.26
N VAL A 7 -2.71 -5.57 30.75
CA VAL A 7 -3.22 -5.54 29.35
C VAL A 7 -2.08 -5.37 28.38
N ILE A 8 -1.09 -4.52 28.69
CA ILE A 8 0.08 -4.30 27.84
C ILE A 8 0.92 -5.59 27.70
N ASN A 9 1.08 -6.32 28.80
CA ASN A 9 1.91 -7.51 28.83
C ASN A 9 1.21 -8.78 28.34
N SER A 10 -0.12 -8.81 28.34
CA SER A 10 -0.91 -9.96 27.94
C SER A 10 -2.26 -9.56 27.38
N GLY A 11 -2.60 -10.03 26.18
CA GLY A 11 -3.93 -9.86 25.58
C GLY A 11 -5.03 -10.75 26.21
N ALA A 12 -4.76 -11.39 27.36
CA ALA A 12 -5.67 -12.35 27.97
C ALA A 12 -6.74 -11.71 28.87
N TYR A 13 -6.70 -10.39 29.10
CA TYR A 13 -7.63 -9.68 29.95
C TYR A 13 -8.63 -8.87 29.16
N ASP A 14 -9.89 -8.98 29.52
CA ASP A 14 -10.92 -8.01 29.15
C ASP A 14 -10.83 -6.83 30.13
N TRP A 15 -10.59 -5.62 29.58
CA TRP A 15 -10.43 -4.42 30.39
C TRP A 15 -11.57 -3.43 30.18
N ASN A 16 -12.21 -3.08 31.28
CA ASN A 16 -13.17 -1.99 31.30
C ASN A 16 -12.46 -0.67 31.64
N PRO A 17 -12.29 0.27 30.67
CA PRO A 17 -11.54 1.51 30.90
C PRO A 17 -12.27 2.49 31.86
N TYR A 18 -13.58 2.36 32.04
CA TYR A 18 -14.35 3.27 32.90
C TYR A 18 -14.19 2.93 34.38
N SER A 19 -14.17 1.63 34.72
CA SER A 19 -14.00 1.13 36.09
C SER A 19 -12.57 0.72 36.42
N ASN A 20 -11.68 0.68 35.40
CA ASN A 20 -10.34 0.09 35.50
C ASN A 20 -10.35 -1.36 36.00
N THR A 21 -11.37 -2.12 35.60
CA THR A 21 -11.54 -3.53 35.99
C THR A 21 -11.01 -4.43 34.88
N LEU A 22 -10.18 -5.38 35.28
CA LEU A 22 -9.68 -6.47 34.44
C LEU A 22 -10.49 -7.71 34.72
N THR A 23 -10.89 -8.45 33.69
CA THR A 23 -11.57 -9.74 33.80
C THR A 23 -10.82 -10.80 33.03
N GLN A 24 -10.55 -11.92 33.64
CA GLN A 24 -9.96 -13.13 33.04
C GLN A 24 -10.56 -14.35 33.69
N ASN A 25 -11.13 -15.26 32.93
CA ASN A 25 -11.73 -16.51 33.46
C ASN A 25 -12.67 -16.28 34.64
N GLU A 26 -13.59 -15.31 34.51
CA GLU A 26 -14.57 -14.92 35.54
C GLU A 26 -13.97 -14.26 36.82
N GLN A 27 -12.67 -14.14 36.89
CA GLN A 27 -11.99 -13.41 37.97
C GLN A 27 -11.81 -11.97 37.63
N THR A 28 -12.02 -11.10 38.59
CA THR A 28 -11.84 -9.63 38.41
C THR A 28 -10.68 -9.13 39.27
N ALA A 29 -9.94 -8.16 38.70
CA ALA A 29 -8.86 -7.45 39.38
C ALA A 29 -8.87 -5.98 38.99
N THR A 30 -8.22 -5.15 39.78
CA THR A 30 -8.01 -3.74 39.41
C THR A 30 -6.77 -3.63 38.54
N GLY A 31 -6.89 -2.86 37.44
CA GLY A 31 -5.76 -2.57 36.55
C GLY A 31 -4.68 -1.75 37.27
N THR A 32 -3.42 -2.16 37.10
CA THR A 32 -2.26 -1.43 37.61
C THR A 32 -1.77 -0.45 36.54
N PRO A 33 -1.74 0.87 36.78
CA PRO A 33 -1.22 1.81 35.84
C PRO A 33 0.24 1.50 35.46
N GLU A 34 0.57 1.72 34.19
CA GLU A 34 1.96 1.64 33.73
C GLU A 34 2.77 2.80 34.35
N ALA A 35 4.03 2.52 34.70
CA ALA A 35 4.93 3.55 35.17
C ALA A 35 5.18 4.63 34.10
N THR A 36 5.28 5.89 34.51
CA THR A 36 5.38 7.05 33.60
C THR A 36 6.73 7.14 32.86
N GLU A 37 7.75 6.39 33.31
CA GLU A 37 9.11 6.43 32.74
C GLU A 37 9.14 6.10 31.25
N ARG A 38 8.32 5.15 30.80
CA ARG A 38 8.26 4.81 29.36
C ARG A 38 7.73 5.99 28.56
N TYR A 39 6.67 6.60 29.00
CA TYR A 39 6.08 7.78 28.33
C TYR A 39 7.04 8.97 28.35
N GLN A 40 7.74 9.17 29.45
CA GLN A 40 8.75 10.23 29.56
C GLN A 40 9.91 9.98 28.58
N ARG A 41 10.37 8.74 28.45
CA ARG A 41 11.39 8.37 27.46
C ARG A 41 10.94 8.62 26.04
N MET A 42 9.68 8.25 25.70
CA MET A 42 9.12 8.53 24.38
C MET A 42 9.04 10.03 24.12
N LEU A 43 8.58 10.83 25.08
CA LEU A 43 8.52 12.27 24.95
C LEU A 43 9.92 12.88 24.77
N ASN A 44 10.88 12.45 25.57
CA ASN A 44 12.27 12.89 25.46
C ASN A 44 12.89 12.54 24.09
N ASN A 45 12.55 11.36 23.54
CA ASN A 45 12.96 10.99 22.19
C ASN A 45 12.37 11.92 21.12
N PHE A 46 11.09 12.27 21.23
CA PHE A 46 10.48 13.27 20.32
C PHE A 46 11.12 14.64 20.45
N HIS A 47 11.48 15.07 21.67
CA HIS A 47 12.19 16.34 21.89
C HIS A 47 13.59 16.31 21.27
N ALA A 48 14.31 15.20 21.40
CA ALA A 48 15.62 15.03 20.79
C ALA A 48 15.53 15.02 19.26
N MET A 49 14.56 14.30 18.69
CA MET A 49 14.30 14.31 17.24
C MET A 49 13.97 15.71 16.74
N LYS A 50 13.14 16.46 17.46
CA LYS A 50 12.80 17.85 17.11
C LYS A 50 14.04 18.76 17.10
N ALA A 51 15.02 18.53 17.97
CA ALA A 51 16.22 19.35 18.06
C ALA A 51 17.13 19.21 16.82
N ILE A 52 17.08 18.06 16.14
CA ILE A 52 17.89 17.76 14.95
C ILE A 52 17.06 17.80 13.65
N ASP A 53 15.77 18.09 13.75
CA ASP A 53 14.87 18.07 12.61
C ASP A 53 15.09 19.31 11.71
N PRO A 54 15.51 19.13 10.43
CA PRO A 54 15.73 20.24 9.51
C PRO A 54 14.44 21.01 9.17
N TYR A 55 13.30 20.42 9.46
CA TYR A 55 11.97 21.04 9.23
C TYR A 55 11.33 21.54 10.53
N ALA A 56 12.12 21.70 11.60
CA ALA A 56 11.63 22.23 12.86
C ALA A 56 10.93 23.60 12.65
N GLY A 57 9.74 23.74 13.21
CA GLY A 57 8.91 24.94 13.04
C GLY A 57 7.97 24.92 11.84
N LYS A 58 8.09 23.97 10.89
CA LYS A 58 7.10 23.76 9.84
C LYS A 58 5.93 22.92 10.36
N ASN A 59 4.72 23.25 9.90
CA ASN A 59 3.56 22.43 10.19
C ASN A 59 3.63 21.09 9.41
N PHE A 60 2.76 20.13 9.77
CA PHE A 60 2.74 18.79 9.16
C PHE A 60 2.61 18.83 7.63
N ILE A 61 1.73 19.69 7.09
CA ILE A 61 1.50 19.81 5.64
C ILE A 61 2.77 20.31 4.94
N ALA A 62 3.40 21.37 5.46
CA ALA A 62 4.61 21.93 4.88
C ALA A 62 5.77 20.93 4.91
N ARG A 63 5.87 20.11 5.97
CA ARG A 63 6.86 19.01 6.05
C ARG A 63 6.61 17.95 4.99
N LYS A 64 5.35 17.56 4.81
CA LYS A 64 4.94 16.56 3.82
C LYS A 64 5.39 16.97 2.42
N PHE A 65 5.06 18.19 2.02
CA PHE A 65 5.46 18.71 0.71
C PHE A 65 6.97 18.88 0.57
N SER A 66 7.64 19.51 1.53
CA SER A 66 9.07 19.84 1.43
C SER A 66 9.99 18.64 1.64
N GLY A 67 9.63 17.70 2.52
CA GLY A 67 10.50 16.61 2.95
C GLY A 67 10.21 15.28 2.27
N GLU A 68 8.94 14.95 2.04
CA GLU A 68 8.57 13.63 1.51
C GLU A 68 8.20 13.68 0.02
N MET A 69 7.46 14.70 -0.40
CA MET A 69 7.00 14.82 -1.79
C MET A 69 8.02 15.55 -2.67
N GLU A 70 8.85 16.41 -2.11
CA GLU A 70 9.84 17.24 -2.81
C GLU A 70 9.22 18.11 -3.93
N VAL A 71 7.92 18.44 -3.75
CA VAL A 71 7.14 19.28 -4.66
C VAL A 71 6.58 20.46 -3.88
N SER A 72 6.61 21.66 -4.43
CA SER A 72 6.06 22.83 -3.74
C SER A 72 4.53 22.80 -3.66
N VAL A 73 3.97 23.41 -2.63
CA VAL A 73 2.50 23.57 -2.50
C VAL A 73 1.95 24.37 -3.68
N GLU A 74 2.73 25.35 -4.14
CA GLU A 74 2.39 26.24 -5.27
C GLU A 74 2.29 25.45 -6.58
N ASP A 75 3.22 24.53 -6.85
CA ASP A 75 3.19 23.68 -8.04
C ASP A 75 1.99 22.73 -8.01
N VAL A 76 1.73 22.09 -6.87
CA VAL A 76 0.56 21.22 -6.70
C VAL A 76 -0.73 22.01 -6.89
N LYS A 77 -0.83 23.21 -6.31
CA LYS A 77 -1.98 24.09 -6.48
C LYS A 77 -2.16 24.51 -7.94
N ALA A 78 -1.08 24.84 -8.65
CA ALA A 78 -1.12 25.20 -10.06
C ALA A 78 -1.62 24.03 -10.91
N LEU A 79 -1.09 22.82 -10.69
CA LEU A 79 -1.50 21.61 -11.38
C LEU A 79 -2.99 21.31 -11.19
N PHE A 80 -3.47 21.30 -9.94
CA PHE A 80 -4.89 21.07 -9.66
C PHE A 80 -5.77 22.18 -10.22
N THR A 81 -5.33 23.44 -10.17
CA THR A 81 -6.10 24.53 -10.74
C THR A 81 -6.23 24.37 -12.26
N GLN A 82 -5.14 24.07 -12.94
CA GLN A 82 -5.15 23.82 -14.39
C GLN A 82 -6.10 22.66 -14.73
N PHE A 83 -6.02 21.55 -14.02
CA PHE A 83 -6.89 20.40 -14.23
C PHE A 83 -8.36 20.74 -13.99
N LEU A 84 -8.69 21.30 -12.80
CA LEU A 84 -10.08 21.57 -12.40
C LEU A 84 -10.76 22.68 -13.22
N THR A 85 -9.97 23.55 -13.87
CA THR A 85 -10.50 24.62 -14.74
C THR A 85 -10.45 24.26 -16.22
N SER A 86 -9.98 23.06 -16.56
CA SER A 86 -9.89 22.64 -17.96
C SER A 86 -11.27 22.49 -18.62
N PRO A 87 -11.39 22.85 -19.92
CA PRO A 87 -12.64 22.69 -20.65
C PRO A 87 -13.07 21.20 -20.75
N GLU A 88 -12.11 20.28 -20.79
CA GLU A 88 -12.32 18.84 -20.86
C GLU A 88 -13.11 18.34 -19.64
N LEU A 89 -12.82 18.84 -18.45
CA LEU A 89 -13.53 18.45 -17.23
C LEU A 89 -15.02 18.79 -17.30
N LYS A 90 -15.38 19.89 -17.96
CA LYS A 90 -16.78 20.25 -18.20
C LYS A 90 -17.48 19.25 -19.11
N GLU A 91 -16.80 18.74 -20.13
CA GLU A 91 -17.35 17.71 -21.02
C GLU A 91 -17.49 16.34 -20.27
N VAL A 92 -16.51 15.99 -19.47
CA VAL A 92 -16.61 14.83 -18.57
C VAL A 92 -17.82 14.95 -17.64
N GLY A 93 -18.04 16.13 -17.05
CA GLY A 93 -19.21 16.40 -16.23
C GLY A 93 -20.54 16.17 -16.98
N LYS A 94 -20.63 16.57 -18.24
CA LYS A 94 -21.82 16.29 -19.06
C LYS A 94 -22.03 14.79 -19.29
N ILE A 95 -20.97 14.04 -19.54
CA ILE A 95 -21.03 12.59 -19.72
C ILE A 95 -21.52 11.92 -18.43
N ILE A 96 -20.99 12.31 -17.28
CA ILE A 96 -21.42 11.78 -15.97
C ILE A 96 -22.91 12.10 -15.74
N SER A 97 -23.33 13.36 -15.94
CA SER A 97 -24.73 13.78 -15.79
C SER A 97 -25.67 12.96 -16.68
N LYS A 98 -25.27 12.72 -17.94
CA LYS A 98 -26.03 11.87 -18.87
C LYS A 98 -26.13 10.42 -18.40
N ARG A 99 -25.04 9.84 -17.87
CA ARG A 99 -25.03 8.48 -17.33
C ARG A 99 -25.91 8.34 -16.09
N LEU A 100 -25.92 9.34 -15.23
CA LEU A 100 -26.73 9.37 -14.02
C LEU A 100 -28.20 9.73 -14.30
N GLY A 101 -28.54 10.27 -15.48
CA GLY A 101 -29.89 10.72 -15.84
C GLY A 101 -30.39 11.92 -15.04
N ARG A 102 -29.49 12.67 -14.39
CA ARG A 102 -29.80 13.85 -13.56
C ARG A 102 -28.68 14.88 -13.59
N LYS A 103 -28.94 16.07 -13.04
CA LYS A 103 -27.89 17.07 -12.79
C LYS A 103 -26.89 16.55 -11.75
N LEU A 104 -25.64 17.00 -11.89
CA LEU A 104 -24.61 16.65 -10.93
C LEU A 104 -24.82 17.37 -9.60
N GLU A 105 -24.53 16.66 -8.53
CA GLU A 105 -24.48 17.15 -7.16
C GLU A 105 -23.02 17.10 -6.65
N ALA A 106 -22.71 17.81 -5.56
CA ALA A 106 -21.35 17.90 -5.04
C ALA A 106 -20.73 16.52 -4.70
N TYR A 107 -21.55 15.53 -4.30
CA TYR A 107 -21.08 14.17 -3.99
C TYR A 107 -20.79 13.33 -5.24
N ASP A 108 -21.14 13.77 -6.43
CA ASP A 108 -20.78 13.07 -7.68
C ASP A 108 -19.29 13.18 -8.02
N ILE A 109 -18.53 13.94 -7.28
CA ILE A 109 -17.06 13.89 -7.27
C ILE A 109 -16.53 12.47 -7.03
N TRP A 110 -17.29 11.63 -6.35
CA TRP A 110 -16.96 10.22 -6.09
C TRP A 110 -17.47 9.26 -7.18
N TYR A 111 -17.92 9.78 -8.32
CA TYR A 111 -18.37 8.94 -9.43
C TYR A 111 -17.25 8.03 -9.93
N ASP A 112 -17.49 6.72 -9.87
CA ASP A 112 -16.51 5.69 -10.23
C ASP A 112 -16.89 4.87 -11.48
N GLY A 113 -17.88 5.35 -12.23
CA GLY A 113 -18.41 4.66 -13.42
C GLY A 113 -17.48 4.67 -14.65
N PHE A 114 -16.32 5.32 -14.56
CA PHE A 114 -15.28 5.28 -15.59
C PHE A 114 -14.22 4.22 -15.34
N LYS A 115 -14.37 3.40 -14.30
CA LYS A 115 -13.42 2.30 -14.09
C LYS A 115 -13.29 1.49 -15.37
N PRO A 116 -12.08 1.33 -15.91
CA PRO A 116 -11.85 0.44 -17.03
C PRO A 116 -12.25 -0.96 -16.58
N ARG A 117 -13.44 -1.38 -16.96
CA ARG A 117 -13.79 -2.79 -16.93
C ARG A 117 -13.10 -3.35 -18.17
N SER A 118 -12.11 -4.22 -17.95
CA SER A 118 -11.60 -5.01 -19.06
C SER A 118 -12.82 -5.67 -19.73
N ASN A 119 -12.84 -5.75 -21.05
CA ASN A 119 -13.85 -6.52 -21.77
C ASN A 119 -13.77 -8.03 -21.47
N LEU A 120 -12.92 -8.40 -20.50
CA LEU A 120 -12.69 -9.75 -20.04
C LEU A 120 -13.75 -10.12 -18.98
N ASP A 121 -14.24 -11.33 -19.10
CA ASP A 121 -15.17 -11.93 -18.15
C ASP A 121 -14.45 -12.12 -16.80
N GLU A 122 -14.78 -11.28 -15.81
CA GLU A 122 -14.19 -11.35 -14.47
C GLU A 122 -14.30 -12.74 -13.84
N THR A 123 -15.38 -13.47 -14.11
CA THR A 123 -15.60 -14.82 -13.58
C THR A 123 -14.59 -15.82 -14.15
N LYS A 124 -14.23 -15.66 -15.42
CA LYS A 124 -13.19 -16.49 -16.06
C LYS A 124 -11.81 -16.17 -15.52
N LEU A 125 -11.52 -14.87 -15.34
CA LEU A 125 -10.27 -14.41 -14.73
C LEU A 125 -10.13 -14.92 -13.30
N ASP A 126 -11.17 -14.80 -12.48
CA ASP A 126 -11.19 -15.33 -11.12
C ASP A 126 -10.91 -16.82 -11.10
N SER A 127 -11.58 -17.60 -11.95
CA SER A 127 -11.40 -19.04 -12.03
C SER A 127 -9.99 -19.44 -12.49
N GLN A 128 -9.37 -18.66 -13.38
CA GLN A 128 -8.01 -18.87 -13.83
C GLN A 128 -6.99 -18.57 -12.73
N ILE A 129 -7.16 -17.45 -12.03
CA ILE A 129 -6.24 -17.02 -10.99
C ILE A 129 -6.35 -17.90 -9.75
N GLN A 130 -7.54 -18.33 -9.37
CA GLN A 130 -7.74 -19.29 -8.28
C GLN A 130 -7.01 -20.61 -8.52
N LYS A 131 -6.98 -21.09 -9.79
CA LYS A 131 -6.21 -22.28 -10.15
C LYS A 131 -4.70 -22.08 -10.07
N LEU A 132 -4.22 -20.90 -10.48
CA LEU A 132 -2.80 -20.55 -10.44
C LEU A 132 -2.31 -20.30 -9.02
N TYR A 133 -3.11 -19.62 -8.22
CA TYR A 133 -2.76 -19.15 -6.90
C TYR A 133 -3.82 -19.54 -5.84
N PRO A 134 -3.95 -20.84 -5.54
CA PRO A 134 -4.90 -21.33 -4.56
C PRO A 134 -4.57 -20.91 -3.11
N ASN A 135 -3.33 -20.51 -2.84
CA ASN A 135 -2.85 -20.11 -1.52
C ASN A 135 -1.63 -19.17 -1.63
N ALA A 136 -1.14 -18.70 -0.49
CA ALA A 136 0.00 -17.77 -0.42
C ALA A 136 1.30 -18.41 -0.93
N GLU A 137 1.51 -19.69 -0.66
CA GLU A 137 2.68 -20.45 -1.08
C GLU A 137 2.75 -20.56 -2.60
N ALA A 138 1.63 -20.84 -3.26
CA ALA A 138 1.54 -20.91 -4.71
C ALA A 138 1.81 -19.52 -5.34
N PHE A 139 1.29 -18.46 -4.75
CA PHE A 139 1.56 -17.10 -5.24
C PHE A 139 3.04 -16.74 -5.03
N LYS A 140 3.61 -17.04 -3.87
CA LYS A 140 5.05 -16.86 -3.59
C LYS A 140 5.92 -17.59 -4.61
N ALA A 141 5.59 -18.84 -4.93
CA ALA A 141 6.31 -19.63 -5.93
C ALA A 141 6.21 -19.03 -7.35
N GLY A 142 5.14 -18.32 -7.66
CA GLY A 142 4.90 -17.65 -8.94
C GLY A 142 5.64 -16.32 -9.10
N LEU A 143 6.08 -15.65 -8.03
CA LEU A 143 6.69 -14.32 -8.10
C LEU A 143 7.89 -14.23 -9.07
N PRO A 144 8.84 -15.19 -9.11
CA PRO A 144 9.96 -15.12 -10.06
C PRO A 144 9.49 -15.11 -11.51
N SER A 145 8.42 -15.85 -11.85
CA SER A 145 7.85 -15.84 -13.20
C SER A 145 7.30 -14.48 -13.59
N LEU A 146 6.65 -13.77 -12.65
CA LEU A 146 6.15 -12.41 -12.88
C LEU A 146 7.30 -11.45 -13.22
N LEU A 147 8.43 -11.54 -12.52
CA LEU A 147 9.60 -10.70 -12.82
C LEU A 147 10.25 -11.07 -14.16
N THR A 148 10.31 -12.34 -14.52
CA THR A 148 10.86 -12.72 -15.83
C THR A 148 9.99 -12.24 -16.99
N HIS A 149 8.67 -12.21 -16.83
CA HIS A 149 7.76 -11.59 -17.80
C HIS A 149 7.93 -10.06 -17.91
N LEU A 150 8.46 -9.41 -16.86
CA LEU A 150 8.85 -8.00 -16.91
C LEU A 150 10.26 -7.75 -17.46
N GLY A 151 10.97 -8.81 -17.88
CA GLY A 151 12.30 -8.72 -18.49
C GLY A 151 13.49 -8.88 -17.51
N PHE A 152 13.25 -9.27 -16.26
CA PHE A 152 14.35 -9.67 -15.36
C PHE A 152 14.91 -11.03 -15.79
N THR A 153 16.24 -11.20 -15.60
CA THR A 153 16.80 -12.55 -15.78
C THR A 153 16.30 -13.49 -14.68
N PRO A 154 16.21 -14.82 -14.95
CA PRO A 154 15.74 -15.77 -13.95
C PRO A 154 16.54 -15.72 -12.64
N GLU A 155 17.86 -15.54 -12.74
CA GLU A 155 18.76 -15.44 -11.57
C GLU A 155 18.39 -14.21 -10.71
N ARG A 156 18.20 -13.07 -11.39
CA ARG A 156 17.85 -11.82 -10.71
C ARG A 156 16.45 -11.87 -10.10
N ALA A 157 15.50 -12.46 -10.82
CA ALA A 157 14.13 -12.66 -10.33
C ALA A 157 14.13 -13.52 -9.06
N ASN A 158 14.85 -14.63 -9.03
CA ASN A 158 14.97 -15.47 -7.84
C ASN A 158 15.66 -14.73 -6.69
N GLU A 159 16.78 -14.05 -6.96
CA GLU A 159 17.51 -13.28 -5.93
C GLU A 159 16.61 -12.26 -5.23
N ILE A 160 15.77 -11.53 -5.98
CA ILE A 160 14.83 -10.56 -5.42
C ILE A 160 13.72 -11.27 -4.65
N CYS A 161 13.08 -12.27 -5.28
CA CYS A 161 11.93 -12.95 -4.70
C CYS A 161 12.28 -13.76 -3.44
N ASP A 162 13.50 -14.27 -3.29
CA ASP A 162 13.94 -14.95 -2.05
C ASP A 162 13.88 -14.04 -0.82
N LYS A 163 13.92 -12.72 -1.05
CA LYS A 163 13.88 -11.70 0.02
C LYS A 163 12.46 -11.18 0.31
N ILE A 164 11.44 -11.77 -0.31
CA ILE A 164 10.04 -11.36 -0.17
C ILE A 164 9.23 -12.53 0.41
N ALA A 165 8.57 -12.33 1.52
CA ALA A 165 7.55 -13.24 2.05
C ALA A 165 6.16 -12.85 1.53
N VAL A 166 5.26 -13.81 1.38
CA VAL A 166 3.85 -13.56 1.03
C VAL A 166 2.95 -13.94 2.19
N ASP A 167 2.16 -12.97 2.64
CA ASP A 167 1.23 -13.15 3.75
C ASP A 167 -0.22 -13.02 3.26
N ALA A 168 -1.04 -14.04 3.55
CA ALA A 168 -2.48 -13.93 3.32
C ALA A 168 -3.12 -12.96 4.32
N ALA A 169 -3.96 -12.05 3.83
CA ALA A 169 -4.66 -11.06 4.62
C ALA A 169 -6.16 -11.06 4.37
N ARG A 170 -6.93 -10.64 5.37
CA ARG A 170 -8.39 -10.45 5.23
C ARG A 170 -8.78 -9.07 4.71
N GLY A 171 -7.89 -8.08 4.84
CA GLY A 171 -8.11 -6.68 4.50
C GLY A 171 -7.47 -6.23 3.20
N SER A 172 -7.03 -4.97 3.16
CA SER A 172 -6.30 -4.37 2.05
C SER A 172 -4.94 -5.01 1.86
N GLY A 173 -4.42 -4.99 0.62
CA GLY A 173 -3.03 -5.31 0.35
C GLY A 173 -2.08 -4.29 0.96
N HIS A 174 -0.87 -4.72 1.28
CA HIS A 174 0.20 -3.86 1.81
C HIS A 174 1.56 -4.50 1.52
N ALA A 175 2.52 -3.64 1.21
CA ALA A 175 3.92 -4.02 1.13
C ALA A 175 4.70 -3.42 2.31
N TRP A 176 5.44 -4.26 3.03
CA TRP A 176 6.36 -3.81 4.06
C TRP A 176 7.79 -4.10 3.66
N GLY A 177 8.63 -3.08 3.65
CA GLY A 177 10.07 -3.25 3.49
C GLY A 177 10.69 -3.99 4.68
N ALA A 178 11.76 -4.72 4.42
CA ALA A 178 12.59 -5.27 5.49
C ALA A 178 13.23 -4.13 6.29
N ALA A 179 13.34 -4.29 7.60
CA ALA A 179 13.98 -3.28 8.46
C ALA A 179 15.51 -3.26 8.29
N MET A 180 16.12 -4.37 7.89
CA MET A 180 17.56 -4.50 7.67
C MET A 180 17.88 -5.64 6.69
N LYS A 181 19.09 -5.63 6.13
CA LYS A 181 19.59 -6.74 5.32
C LYS A 181 19.53 -8.06 6.11
N GLY A 182 19.13 -9.14 5.45
CA GLY A 182 18.93 -10.44 6.07
C GLY A 182 17.51 -10.72 6.56
N GLN A 183 16.65 -9.71 6.64
CA GLN A 183 15.21 -9.87 6.83
C GLN A 183 14.48 -9.89 5.50
N GLN A 184 13.31 -10.51 5.48
CA GLN A 184 12.43 -10.47 4.30
C GLN A 184 11.51 -9.25 4.36
N SER A 185 11.22 -8.70 3.19
CA SER A 185 10.07 -7.81 3.00
C SER A 185 8.79 -8.64 2.93
N HIS A 186 7.63 -8.05 3.22
CA HIS A 186 6.36 -8.74 3.28
C HIS A 186 5.38 -8.18 2.28
N LEU A 187 4.92 -9.04 1.38
CA LEU A 187 3.80 -8.79 0.49
C LEU A 187 2.54 -9.36 1.12
N ARG A 188 1.65 -8.50 1.55
CA ARG A 188 0.38 -8.90 2.12
C ARG A 188 -0.76 -8.65 1.14
N THR A 189 -1.54 -9.68 0.84
CA THR A 189 -2.68 -9.58 -0.08
C THR A 189 -3.82 -10.49 0.33
N ARG A 190 -5.01 -10.23 -0.24
CA ARG A 190 -6.20 -11.03 0.05
C ARG A 190 -6.13 -12.35 -0.72
N ILE A 191 -6.07 -13.46 0.04
CA ILE A 191 -6.16 -14.81 -0.49
C ILE A 191 -7.22 -15.55 0.32
N PRO A 192 -8.48 -15.59 -0.15
CA PRO A 192 -9.55 -16.36 0.47
C PRO A 192 -9.27 -17.86 0.47
N ALA A 193 -10.08 -18.63 1.22
CA ALA A 193 -9.94 -20.09 1.29
C ALA A 193 -10.14 -20.79 -0.07
N GLU A 194 -10.93 -20.19 -0.96
CA GLU A 194 -11.17 -20.64 -2.33
C GLU A 194 -10.05 -20.28 -3.31
N GLY A 195 -9.04 -19.56 -2.86
CA GLY A 195 -7.94 -19.07 -3.69
C GLY A 195 -8.03 -17.59 -4.02
N MET A 196 -6.97 -17.04 -4.61
CA MET A 196 -6.87 -15.64 -5.00
C MET A 196 -7.81 -15.35 -6.18
N ASN A 197 -8.61 -14.27 -6.09
CA ASN A 197 -9.40 -13.76 -7.21
C ASN A 197 -8.63 -12.68 -7.98
N TYR A 198 -9.14 -12.24 -9.13
CA TYR A 198 -8.47 -11.24 -9.97
C TYR A 198 -8.21 -9.93 -9.22
N LYS A 199 -9.18 -9.46 -8.43
CA LYS A 199 -8.98 -8.24 -7.63
C LYS A 199 -7.85 -8.37 -6.62
N GLY A 200 -7.75 -9.52 -5.95
CA GLY A 200 -6.65 -9.83 -5.03
C GLY A 200 -5.31 -9.89 -5.76
N TYR A 201 -5.28 -10.50 -6.94
CA TYR A 201 -4.11 -10.57 -7.80
C TYR A 201 -3.64 -9.18 -8.28
N ASN A 202 -4.54 -8.36 -8.81
CA ASN A 202 -4.23 -7.00 -9.27
C ASN A 202 -3.62 -6.14 -8.15
N ILE A 203 -4.18 -6.22 -6.93
CA ILE A 203 -3.60 -5.57 -5.75
C ILE A 203 -2.24 -6.19 -5.40
N ALA A 204 -2.12 -7.52 -5.42
CA ALA A 204 -0.88 -8.21 -5.09
C ALA A 204 0.27 -7.82 -6.04
N VAL A 205 -0.01 -7.63 -7.32
CA VAL A 205 0.98 -7.20 -8.31
C VAL A 205 1.44 -5.76 -8.03
N HIS A 206 0.54 -4.87 -7.60
CA HIS A 206 0.89 -3.52 -7.15
C HIS A 206 1.84 -3.57 -5.94
N GLU A 207 1.44 -4.29 -4.88
CA GLU A 207 2.26 -4.45 -3.66
C GLU A 207 3.60 -5.13 -3.96
N PHE A 208 3.62 -6.04 -4.94
CA PHE A 208 4.85 -6.66 -5.40
C PHE A 208 5.82 -5.66 -6.01
N GLY A 209 5.33 -4.67 -6.76
CA GLY A 209 6.14 -3.56 -7.26
C GLY A 209 6.87 -2.81 -6.14
N HIS A 210 6.16 -2.50 -5.05
CA HIS A 210 6.78 -1.90 -3.86
C HIS A 210 7.85 -2.79 -3.23
N ASN A 211 7.56 -4.09 -3.04
CA ASN A 211 8.54 -4.99 -2.45
C ASN A 211 9.79 -5.18 -3.32
N VAL A 212 9.63 -5.17 -4.65
CA VAL A 212 10.77 -5.22 -5.58
C VAL A 212 11.63 -3.96 -5.45
N GLU A 213 11.01 -2.77 -5.45
CA GLU A 213 11.72 -1.51 -5.25
C GLU A 213 12.47 -1.50 -3.92
N GLN A 214 11.80 -1.81 -2.81
CA GLN A 214 12.37 -1.86 -1.47
C GLN A 214 13.55 -2.83 -1.38
N THR A 215 13.45 -3.99 -2.03
CA THR A 215 14.51 -4.99 -2.06
C THR A 215 15.72 -4.50 -2.85
N ILE A 216 15.49 -3.90 -4.02
CA ILE A 216 16.56 -3.33 -4.85
C ILE A 216 17.23 -2.16 -4.11
N SER A 217 16.45 -1.28 -3.51
CA SER A 217 16.93 -0.14 -2.73
C SER A 217 17.83 -0.60 -1.59
N MET A 218 17.43 -1.63 -0.85
CA MET A 218 18.19 -2.15 0.29
C MET A 218 19.47 -2.88 -0.08
N TYR A 219 19.44 -3.69 -1.15
CA TYR A 219 20.55 -4.61 -1.46
C TYR A 219 21.50 -4.13 -2.56
N ASN A 220 21.05 -3.21 -3.42
CA ASN A 220 21.80 -2.78 -4.60
C ASN A 220 22.21 -1.31 -4.58
N VAL A 221 21.74 -0.55 -3.59
CA VAL A 221 22.25 0.81 -3.35
C VAL A 221 23.42 0.71 -2.37
N ASP A 222 24.64 0.98 -2.85
CA ASP A 222 25.85 0.81 -2.05
C ASP A 222 26.00 1.83 -0.92
N ASN A 223 25.39 2.99 -1.06
CA ASN A 223 25.38 4.02 -0.04
C ASN A 223 24.14 3.90 0.84
N PHE A 224 24.35 3.54 2.11
CA PHE A 224 23.26 3.41 3.09
C PHE A 224 22.37 4.65 3.17
N MET A 225 22.94 5.85 3.09
CA MET A 225 22.18 7.11 3.16
C MET A 225 21.30 7.36 1.94
N MET A 226 21.49 6.62 0.86
CA MET A 226 20.67 6.69 -0.35
C MET A 226 19.66 5.55 -0.45
N ALA A 227 19.75 4.54 0.39
CA ALA A 227 18.74 3.47 0.44
C ALA A 227 17.40 4.03 0.95
N GLY A 228 16.33 3.78 0.21
CA GLY A 228 14.99 4.27 0.56
C GLY A 228 14.77 5.77 0.30
N VAL A 229 15.64 6.42 -0.46
CA VAL A 229 15.51 7.84 -0.86
C VAL A 229 14.35 8.12 -1.83
N PRO A 230 13.95 7.19 -2.74
CA PRO A 230 12.84 7.49 -3.63
C PRO A 230 11.60 7.97 -2.86
N ASN A 231 11.03 9.09 -3.30
CA ASN A 231 9.82 9.62 -2.67
C ASN A 231 8.58 8.76 -2.99
N THR A 232 7.51 8.97 -2.26
CA THR A 232 6.26 8.19 -2.40
C THR A 232 5.71 8.22 -3.82
N ALA A 233 5.83 9.34 -4.55
CA ALA A 233 5.35 9.43 -5.93
C ALA A 233 6.10 8.46 -6.85
N PHE A 234 7.42 8.33 -6.69
CA PHE A 234 8.23 7.39 -7.45
C PHE A 234 7.88 5.93 -7.12
N THR A 235 7.79 5.60 -5.83
CA THR A 235 7.49 4.22 -5.41
C THR A 235 6.10 3.78 -5.85
N GLU A 236 5.10 4.67 -5.78
CA GLU A 236 3.76 4.43 -6.32
C GLU A 236 3.77 4.30 -7.84
N ALA A 237 4.49 5.17 -8.57
CA ALA A 237 4.60 5.07 -10.02
C ALA A 237 5.16 3.70 -10.45
N LEU A 238 6.21 3.20 -9.78
CA LEU A 238 6.77 1.89 -10.06
C LEU A 238 5.76 0.76 -9.77
N ALA A 239 5.03 0.83 -8.65
CA ALA A 239 3.99 -0.13 -8.33
C ALA A 239 2.87 -0.14 -9.38
N PHE A 240 2.48 1.02 -9.91
CA PHE A 240 1.53 1.13 -11.01
C PHE A 240 2.06 0.56 -12.33
N VAL A 241 3.35 0.64 -12.62
CA VAL A 241 3.96 -0.02 -13.79
C VAL A 241 3.74 -1.54 -13.73
N PHE A 242 3.88 -2.13 -12.54
CA PHE A 242 3.56 -3.54 -12.33
C PHE A 242 2.06 -3.80 -12.51
N GLN A 243 1.23 -3.04 -11.82
CA GLN A 243 -0.23 -3.23 -11.81
C GLN A 243 -0.87 -3.09 -13.19
N LYS A 244 -0.41 -2.16 -14.01
CA LYS A 244 -0.90 -1.96 -15.39
C LYS A 244 -0.61 -3.16 -16.30
N ARG A 245 0.38 -3.96 -15.97
CA ARG A 245 0.80 -5.13 -16.73
C ARG A 245 0.26 -6.44 -16.17
N ASP A 246 -0.65 -6.40 -15.23
CA ASP A 246 -1.15 -7.56 -14.49
C ASP A 246 -1.66 -8.68 -15.41
N LEU A 247 -2.43 -8.34 -16.48
CA LEU A 247 -2.91 -9.31 -17.46
C LEU A 247 -1.76 -9.88 -18.33
N GLN A 248 -0.83 -9.03 -18.74
CA GLN A 248 0.35 -9.46 -19.48
C GLN A 248 1.18 -10.47 -18.67
N LEU A 249 1.30 -10.24 -17.35
CA LEU A 249 2.00 -11.14 -16.44
C LEU A 249 1.32 -12.49 -16.27
N LEU A 250 0.02 -12.58 -16.56
CA LEU A 250 -0.74 -13.84 -16.65
C LEU A 250 -0.64 -14.50 -18.04
N GLY A 251 0.08 -13.89 -18.97
CA GLY A 251 0.12 -14.35 -20.35
C GLY A 251 -1.16 -14.06 -21.14
N ILE A 252 -1.97 -13.11 -20.67
CA ILE A 252 -3.19 -12.66 -21.34
C ILE A 252 -2.83 -11.40 -22.14
N GLU A 253 -2.75 -11.55 -23.45
CA GLU A 253 -2.55 -10.42 -24.35
C GLU A 253 -3.87 -9.65 -24.46
N ASN A 254 -3.87 -8.41 -23.99
CA ASN A 254 -4.95 -7.46 -24.17
C ASN A 254 -4.39 -6.29 -24.97
N HIS A 255 -4.36 -6.42 -26.28
CA HIS A 255 -3.98 -5.33 -27.18
C HIS A 255 -5.15 -4.37 -27.31
N ASP A 256 -5.11 -3.29 -26.55
CA ASP A 256 -5.91 -2.10 -26.77
C ASP A 256 -4.99 -0.99 -27.31
N PRO A 257 -4.96 -0.76 -28.63
CA PRO A 257 -4.06 0.24 -29.23
C PRO A 257 -4.27 1.67 -28.73
N GLU A 258 -5.46 1.99 -28.21
CA GLU A 258 -5.74 3.30 -27.61
C GLU A 258 -5.15 3.41 -26.20
N LYS A 259 -5.05 2.28 -25.49
CA LYS A 259 -4.46 2.21 -24.16
C LYS A 259 -2.93 2.22 -24.22
N ASP A 260 -2.36 1.50 -25.19
CA ASP A 260 -0.91 1.44 -25.42
C ASP A 260 -0.29 2.79 -25.79
N ASN A 261 -1.09 3.72 -26.31
CA ASN A 261 -0.66 5.08 -26.65
C ASN A 261 -0.82 6.09 -25.49
N MET A 262 -1.45 5.71 -24.38
CA MET A 262 -1.65 6.60 -23.22
C MET A 262 -0.70 6.26 -22.04
N ASP A 263 0.07 5.22 -22.16
CA ASP A 263 1.08 4.78 -21.21
C ASP A 263 2.46 5.27 -21.61
#